data_bf48dad7f9bbdcb3519b9f0f22c6fe47
#
_entry.id   bf48dad7f9bbdcb3519b9f0f22c6fe47
#
_cell.length_a   1.000
_cell.length_b   1.000
_cell.length_c   1.000
_cell.angle_alpha   90.00
_cell.angle_beta   90.00
_cell.angle_gamma   90.00
#
_symmetry.space_group_name_H-M   'P 1'
#
loop_
_entity.id
_entity.type
_entity.pdbx_description
1 polymer ?
#
loop_
_entity_poly.entity_id
_entity_poly.type
_entity_poly.pdbx_seq_one_letter_code
_entity_poly.pdbx_strand_id
1 'polypeptide(L)'
;MSYAVKEIFLTLQGEGAQAGRRAVFLRFAGCNLWTGREQDRADAKCTVCDTDFVGMDGVNGGRFAAADLLADKVGALWSEGDNRLVVITGGEPLLQLDSALIDALHVRGFEIAVESNGTIAAPPGIDWLCVSPKADNPLVQRSGNELKLVWPQDGIDPAELLALDFEHFLIQPKDCAARDEALSAAIDYVMKHPRWRLSLQTHKLLGLP
;
A
#
# COMPACT_ATOMS: atom_id res chain seq x y z
N MET A 1 17.32 -12.50 -6.17
CA MET A 1 17.52 -11.05 -5.93
C MET A 1 17.75 -10.79 -4.45
N SER A 2 18.24 -9.62 -4.05
CA SER A 2 18.27 -9.21 -2.65
C SER A 2 17.19 -8.14 -2.43
N TYR A 3 16.57 -8.13 -1.25
CA TYR A 3 15.47 -7.25 -0.91
C TYR A 3 15.92 -6.21 0.12
N ALA A 4 15.64 -4.95 -0.14
CA ALA A 4 15.89 -3.84 0.79
C ALA A 4 14.59 -3.53 1.54
N VAL A 5 14.52 -3.87 2.80
CA VAL A 5 13.32 -3.78 3.62
C VAL A 5 13.47 -2.65 4.64
N LYS A 6 12.54 -1.70 4.62
CA LYS A 6 12.51 -0.63 5.62
C LYS A 6 12.15 -1.18 6.99
N GLU A 7 11.06 -1.97 7.06
CA GLU A 7 10.55 -2.52 8.32
C GLU A 7 9.60 -3.70 8.09
N ILE A 8 9.46 -4.56 9.12
CA ILE A 8 8.48 -5.64 9.17
C ILE A 8 7.85 -5.66 10.55
N PHE A 9 6.52 -5.58 10.65
CA PHE A 9 5.82 -5.58 11.94
C PHE A 9 4.43 -6.21 11.84
N LEU A 10 3.93 -6.71 12.96
CA LEU A 10 2.58 -7.26 13.10
C LEU A 10 1.65 -6.16 13.59
N THR A 11 0.52 -5.98 12.91
CA THR A 11 -0.49 -4.98 13.26
C THR A 11 -1.87 -5.37 12.70
N LEU A 12 -2.78 -4.41 12.60
CA LEU A 12 -4.03 -4.52 11.85
C LEU A 12 -3.91 -3.75 10.54
N GLN A 13 -4.44 -4.32 9.43
CA GLN A 13 -4.67 -3.52 8.23
C GLN A 13 -5.66 -2.40 8.57
N GLY A 14 -5.22 -1.16 8.43
CA GLY A 14 -5.98 0.02 8.82
C GLY A 14 -6.76 0.67 7.68
N GLU A 15 -6.60 0.19 6.43
CA GLU A 15 -7.10 0.84 5.23
C GLU A 15 -7.80 -0.15 4.29
N GLY A 16 -8.60 0.39 3.38
CA GLY A 16 -9.17 -0.38 2.29
C GLY A 16 -10.25 -1.36 2.70
N ALA A 17 -10.56 -2.29 1.81
CA ALA A 17 -11.58 -3.30 2.03
C ALA A 17 -11.14 -4.40 3.01
N GLN A 18 -9.83 -4.52 3.25
CA GLN A 18 -9.24 -5.47 4.20
C GLN A 18 -9.05 -4.89 5.62
N ALA A 19 -9.54 -3.68 5.88
CA ALA A 19 -9.40 -3.02 7.18
C ALA A 19 -9.95 -3.89 8.33
N GLY A 20 -9.21 -3.90 9.46
CA GLY A 20 -9.52 -4.66 10.66
C GLY A 20 -8.88 -6.06 10.70
N ARG A 21 -8.32 -6.57 9.60
CA ARG A 21 -7.62 -7.87 9.59
C ARG A 21 -6.25 -7.76 10.26
N ARG A 22 -5.90 -8.75 11.06
CA ARG A 22 -4.52 -8.94 11.53
C ARG A 22 -3.60 -9.19 10.33
N ALA A 23 -2.48 -8.48 10.26
CA ALA A 23 -1.55 -8.58 9.14
C ALA A 23 -0.09 -8.38 9.58
N VAL A 24 0.83 -9.01 8.89
CA VAL A 24 2.24 -8.63 8.93
C VAL A 24 2.48 -7.63 7.80
N PHE A 25 2.91 -6.42 8.15
CA PHE A 25 3.33 -5.44 7.16
C PHE A 25 4.79 -5.66 6.79
N LEU A 26 5.05 -5.79 5.51
CA LEU A 26 6.36 -5.84 4.90
C LEU A 26 6.53 -4.57 4.05
N ARG A 27 7.28 -3.59 4.58
CA ARG A 27 7.54 -2.33 3.89
C ARG A 27 8.91 -2.37 3.23
N PHE A 28 8.92 -2.33 1.90
CA PHE A 28 10.15 -2.18 1.12
C PHE A 28 10.68 -0.75 1.16
N ALA A 29 11.98 -0.61 1.07
CA ALA A 29 12.64 0.68 0.91
C ALA A 29 12.64 1.13 -0.56
N GLY A 30 12.45 2.44 -0.78
CA GLY A 30 12.55 3.08 -2.09
C GLY A 30 11.23 3.19 -2.85
N CYS A 31 11.14 4.22 -3.70
CA CYS A 31 10.00 4.53 -4.55
C CYS A 31 10.49 5.10 -5.89
N ASN A 32 9.73 4.88 -6.95
CA ASN A 32 10.02 5.44 -8.27
C ASN A 32 9.42 6.83 -8.51
N LEU A 33 8.58 7.32 -7.58
CA LEU A 33 7.90 8.62 -7.72
C LEU A 33 8.47 9.70 -6.79
N TRP A 34 9.17 9.32 -5.72
CA TRP A 34 9.76 10.23 -4.76
C TRP A 34 10.95 9.59 -4.05
N THR A 35 11.96 10.40 -3.69
CA THR A 35 13.15 9.92 -2.95
C THR A 35 12.85 9.61 -1.48
N GLY A 36 11.71 10.07 -0.96
CA GLY A 36 11.33 9.98 0.44
C GLY A 36 11.97 11.08 1.31
N ARG A 37 12.73 11.99 0.72
CA ARG A 37 13.39 13.08 1.46
C ARG A 37 12.60 14.36 1.27
N GLU A 38 12.28 15.03 2.38
CA GLU A 38 11.43 16.24 2.35
C GLU A 38 12.01 17.36 1.48
N GLN A 39 13.34 17.51 1.46
CA GLN A 39 14.03 18.49 0.61
C GLN A 39 13.75 18.31 -0.89
N ASP A 40 13.40 17.09 -1.33
CA ASP A 40 13.16 16.74 -2.73
C ASP A 40 11.66 16.71 -3.06
N ARG A 41 10.77 17.04 -2.11
CA ARG A 41 9.31 16.93 -2.28
C ARG A 41 8.77 17.86 -3.36
N ALA A 42 9.32 19.06 -3.50
CA ALA A 42 8.86 20.03 -4.49
C ALA A 42 9.04 19.54 -5.94
N ASP A 43 10.07 18.72 -6.19
CA ASP A 43 10.38 18.15 -7.49
C ASP A 43 9.88 16.69 -7.64
N ALA A 44 9.19 16.17 -6.63
CA ALA A 44 8.69 14.80 -6.64
C ALA A 44 7.52 14.62 -7.60
N LYS A 45 7.48 13.48 -8.28
CA LYS A 45 6.31 13.07 -9.10
C LYS A 45 5.09 12.72 -8.24
N CYS A 46 5.28 12.49 -6.95
CA CYS A 46 4.22 12.26 -5.98
C CYS A 46 4.46 13.12 -4.74
N THR A 47 3.60 14.10 -4.49
CA THR A 47 3.70 15.06 -3.38
C THR A 47 2.81 14.73 -2.19
N VAL A 48 1.95 13.68 -2.31
CA VAL A 48 0.92 13.34 -1.32
C VAL A 48 1.32 12.21 -0.37
N CYS A 49 2.58 11.73 -0.42
CA CYS A 49 3.04 10.60 0.37
C CYS A 49 3.27 11.00 1.83
N ASP A 50 2.73 10.19 2.75
CA ASP A 50 2.84 10.31 4.22
C ASP A 50 3.70 9.18 4.83
N THR A 51 4.33 8.34 4.00
CA THR A 51 5.03 7.12 4.42
C THR A 51 6.55 7.34 4.47
N ASP A 52 7.19 6.92 5.56
CA ASP A 52 8.64 6.77 5.61
C ASP A 52 9.06 5.40 5.04
N PHE A 53 9.74 5.44 3.90
CA PHE A 53 10.30 4.27 3.22
C PHE A 53 11.81 4.42 2.96
N VAL A 54 12.45 5.41 3.60
CA VAL A 54 13.88 5.67 3.40
C VAL A 54 14.71 4.81 4.35
N GLY A 55 15.74 4.17 3.80
CA GLY A 55 16.64 3.34 4.60
C GLY A 55 16.09 1.94 4.89
N MET A 56 16.75 1.23 5.78
CA MET A 56 16.44 -0.15 6.19
C MET A 56 16.53 -0.29 7.71
N ASP A 57 16.31 0.77 8.44
CA ASP A 57 16.62 0.96 9.86
C ASP A 57 15.38 0.85 10.77
N GLY A 58 14.21 0.57 10.17
CA GLY A 58 12.99 0.31 10.92
C GLY A 58 13.01 -1.07 11.62
N VAL A 59 11.95 -1.35 12.39
CA VAL A 59 11.84 -2.58 13.15
C VAL A 59 11.90 -3.81 12.22
N ASN A 60 12.79 -4.76 12.51
CA ASN A 60 13.07 -5.93 11.68
C ASN A 60 13.48 -5.61 10.22
N GLY A 61 13.82 -4.37 9.91
CA GLY A 61 14.34 -3.95 8.61
C GLY A 61 15.73 -4.51 8.33
N GLY A 62 16.18 -4.35 7.10
CA GLY A 62 17.49 -4.84 6.66
C GLY A 62 17.54 -5.24 5.20
N ARG A 63 18.69 -5.81 4.82
CA ARG A 63 18.89 -6.41 3.50
C ARG A 63 18.80 -7.92 3.59
N PHE A 64 17.87 -8.51 2.85
CA PHE A 64 17.66 -9.96 2.79
C PHE A 64 18.21 -10.49 1.47
N ALA A 65 19.12 -11.46 1.57
CA ALA A 65 19.84 -12.00 0.40
C ALA A 65 19.01 -12.96 -0.45
N ALA A 66 17.92 -13.52 0.11
CA ALA A 66 17.05 -14.50 -0.54
C ALA A 66 15.61 -14.36 -0.09
N ALA A 67 14.67 -14.81 -0.95
CA ALA A 67 13.24 -14.80 -0.68
C ALA A 67 12.86 -15.60 0.57
N ASP A 68 13.43 -16.79 0.74
CA ASP A 68 13.16 -17.63 1.90
C ASP A 68 13.53 -16.96 3.22
N LEU A 69 14.68 -16.28 3.27
CA LEU A 69 15.11 -15.56 4.48
C LEU A 69 14.13 -14.44 4.85
N LEU A 70 13.61 -13.74 3.85
CA LEU A 70 12.61 -12.70 4.08
C LEU A 70 11.26 -13.30 4.50
N ALA A 71 10.81 -14.34 3.83
CA ALA A 71 9.57 -15.02 4.15
C ALA A 71 9.61 -15.70 5.55
N ASP A 72 10.75 -16.24 5.96
CA ASP A 72 10.96 -16.75 7.32
C ASP A 72 10.84 -15.64 8.37
N LYS A 73 11.40 -14.46 8.06
CA LYS A 73 11.30 -13.31 8.96
C LYS A 73 9.85 -12.82 9.10
N VAL A 74 9.09 -12.77 8.00
CA VAL A 74 7.64 -12.47 8.01
C VAL A 74 6.88 -13.53 8.82
N GLY A 75 7.17 -14.82 8.58
CA GLY A 75 6.53 -15.94 9.25
C GLY A 75 6.76 -15.96 10.77
N ALA A 76 7.94 -15.57 11.21
CA ALA A 76 8.30 -15.50 12.63
C ALA A 76 7.46 -14.50 13.45
N LEU A 77 6.85 -13.50 12.78
CA LEU A 77 5.96 -12.52 13.44
C LEU A 77 4.53 -13.02 13.60
N TRP A 78 4.15 -14.07 12.87
CA TRP A 78 2.83 -14.69 13.00
C TRP A 78 2.90 -15.88 13.92
N SER A 79 2.72 -15.66 15.21
CA SER A 79 2.95 -16.68 16.24
C SER A 79 1.97 -17.84 16.18
N GLU A 80 0.67 -17.57 15.98
CA GLU A 80 -0.40 -18.59 16.05
C GLU A 80 -1.60 -18.21 15.17
N GLY A 81 -2.37 -19.22 14.74
CA GLY A 81 -3.63 -19.09 14.03
C GLY A 81 -3.50 -19.15 12.52
N ASP A 82 -4.65 -19.39 11.90
CA ASP A 82 -4.85 -19.42 10.45
C ASP A 82 -5.08 -18.01 9.88
N ASN A 83 -5.49 -17.94 8.61
CA ASN A 83 -5.80 -16.70 7.89
C ASN A 83 -4.63 -15.71 7.88
N ARG A 84 -3.43 -16.23 7.66
CA ARG A 84 -2.20 -15.44 7.62
C ARG A 84 -2.25 -14.44 6.48
N LEU A 85 -2.13 -13.15 6.82
CA LEU A 85 -2.10 -12.07 5.84
C LEU A 85 -0.77 -11.34 5.94
N VAL A 86 -0.10 -11.16 4.80
CA VAL A 86 1.01 -10.22 4.66
C VAL A 86 0.56 -9.06 3.75
N VAL A 87 0.76 -7.83 4.21
CA VAL A 87 0.57 -6.62 3.41
C VAL A 87 1.93 -6.13 2.97
N ILE A 88 2.20 -6.27 1.68
CA ILE A 88 3.44 -5.83 1.05
C ILE A 88 3.23 -4.41 0.54
N THR A 89 4.00 -3.50 1.08
CA THR A 89 3.92 -2.06 0.79
C THR A 89 5.34 -1.48 0.73
N GLY A 90 5.46 -0.17 0.84
CA GLY A 90 6.76 0.51 0.88
C GLY A 90 6.66 1.92 0.37
N GLY A 91 7.67 2.36 -0.37
CA GLY A 91 7.50 3.41 -1.36
C GLY A 91 6.73 2.85 -2.56
N GLU A 92 7.39 2.00 -3.38
CA GLU A 92 6.73 1.20 -4.40
C GLU A 92 7.21 -0.26 -4.30
N PRO A 93 6.36 -1.19 -3.82
CA PRO A 93 6.79 -2.56 -3.60
C PRO A 93 7.08 -3.34 -4.88
N LEU A 94 6.43 -3.01 -6.00
CA LEU A 94 6.62 -3.71 -7.28
C LEU A 94 8.01 -3.48 -7.90
N LEU A 95 8.82 -2.59 -7.35
CA LEU A 95 10.24 -2.48 -7.70
C LEU A 95 11.06 -3.68 -7.24
N GLN A 96 10.59 -4.40 -6.22
CA GLN A 96 11.35 -5.47 -5.57
C GLN A 96 10.58 -6.79 -5.47
N LEU A 97 9.24 -6.75 -5.45
CA LEU A 97 8.42 -7.96 -5.34
C LEU A 97 8.57 -8.82 -6.60
N ASP A 98 9.03 -10.04 -6.43
CA ASP A 98 9.20 -11.03 -7.48
C ASP A 98 8.47 -12.34 -7.16
N SER A 99 8.38 -13.24 -8.15
CA SER A 99 7.72 -14.55 -8.00
C SER A 99 8.36 -15.41 -6.92
N ALA A 100 9.66 -15.30 -6.72
CA ALA A 100 10.36 -16.09 -5.71
C ALA A 100 9.90 -15.74 -4.28
N LEU A 101 9.66 -14.45 -4.01
CA LEU A 101 9.13 -14.04 -2.71
C LEU A 101 7.64 -14.39 -2.56
N ILE A 102 6.85 -14.23 -3.63
CA ILE A 102 5.44 -14.64 -3.65
C ILE A 102 5.32 -16.13 -3.32
N ASP A 103 6.05 -16.98 -4.02
CA ASP A 103 6.03 -18.43 -3.80
C ASP A 103 6.48 -18.79 -2.37
N ALA A 104 7.55 -18.13 -1.87
CA ALA A 104 8.06 -18.38 -0.52
C ALA A 104 7.05 -18.01 0.58
N LEU A 105 6.27 -16.94 0.39
CA LEU A 105 5.21 -16.53 1.31
C LEU A 105 4.01 -17.48 1.26
N HIS A 106 3.59 -17.90 0.05
CA HIS A 106 2.52 -18.90 -0.13
C HIS A 106 2.87 -20.24 0.51
N VAL A 107 4.11 -20.72 0.36
CA VAL A 107 4.58 -21.96 1.04
C VAL A 107 4.43 -21.86 2.56
N ARG A 108 4.51 -20.66 3.12
CA ARG A 108 4.30 -20.39 4.55
C ARG A 108 2.85 -20.09 4.93
N GLY A 109 1.93 -20.26 3.98
CA GLY A 109 0.49 -20.14 4.16
C GLY A 109 -0.02 -18.70 4.27
N PHE A 110 0.72 -17.72 3.75
CA PHE A 110 0.27 -16.35 3.72
C PHE A 110 -0.60 -16.05 2.49
N GLU A 111 -1.72 -15.41 2.70
CA GLU A 111 -2.41 -14.59 1.71
C GLU A 111 -1.60 -13.30 1.52
N ILE A 112 -1.39 -12.90 0.26
CA ILE A 112 -0.53 -11.78 -0.10
C ILE A 112 -1.38 -10.61 -0.58
N ALA A 113 -1.42 -9.52 0.20
CA ALA A 113 -1.96 -8.24 -0.22
C ALA A 113 -0.83 -7.30 -0.62
N VAL A 114 -1.02 -6.53 -1.69
CA VAL A 114 -0.02 -5.55 -2.18
C VAL A 114 -0.67 -4.19 -2.31
N GLU A 115 0.00 -3.15 -1.82
CA GLU A 115 -0.37 -1.75 -2.00
C GLU A 115 0.63 -1.04 -2.92
N SER A 116 0.21 -0.74 -4.15
CA SER A 116 1.04 -0.15 -5.21
C SER A 116 0.51 1.20 -5.69
N ASN A 117 1.40 2.05 -6.18
CA ASN A 117 1.02 3.29 -6.88
C ASN A 117 0.51 3.04 -8.31
N GLY A 118 0.58 1.80 -8.81
CA GLY A 118 0.04 1.39 -10.10
C GLY A 118 0.90 1.76 -11.32
N THR A 119 2.09 2.31 -11.14
CA THR A 119 2.98 2.68 -12.26
C THR A 119 3.76 1.51 -12.84
N ILE A 120 3.71 0.35 -12.20
CA ILE A 120 4.38 -0.89 -12.60
C ILE A 120 3.34 -2.00 -12.65
N ALA A 121 3.43 -2.89 -13.66
CA ALA A 121 2.56 -4.06 -13.75
C ALA A 121 2.88 -5.05 -12.62
N ALA A 122 1.83 -5.53 -11.95
CA ALA A 122 1.96 -6.50 -10.88
C ALA A 122 2.33 -7.89 -11.43
N PRO A 123 3.26 -8.63 -10.78
CA PRO A 123 3.51 -10.02 -11.11
C PRO A 123 2.30 -10.90 -10.75
N PRO A 124 2.15 -12.07 -11.38
CA PRO A 124 1.11 -13.03 -11.01
C PRO A 124 1.35 -13.61 -9.61
N GLY A 125 0.26 -14.09 -8.99
CA GLY A 125 0.31 -14.75 -7.68
C GLY A 125 0.03 -13.82 -6.48
N ILE A 126 -0.33 -12.57 -6.72
CA ILE A 126 -0.85 -11.68 -5.67
C ILE A 126 -2.32 -12.01 -5.43
N ASP A 127 -2.72 -12.24 -4.17
CA ASP A 127 -4.09 -12.61 -3.81
C ASP A 127 -5.02 -11.39 -3.69
N TRP A 128 -4.47 -10.26 -3.26
CA TRP A 128 -5.18 -8.99 -3.12
C TRP A 128 -4.34 -7.81 -3.60
N LEU A 129 -4.77 -7.16 -4.65
CA LEU A 129 -4.05 -6.01 -5.20
C LEU A 129 -4.84 -4.71 -4.98
N CYS A 130 -4.27 -3.82 -4.20
CA CYS A 130 -4.71 -2.44 -4.02
C CYS A 130 -3.85 -1.51 -4.88
N VAL A 131 -4.49 -0.72 -5.73
CA VAL A 131 -3.84 0.29 -6.54
C VAL A 131 -4.25 1.68 -6.06
N SER A 132 -3.27 2.52 -5.75
CA SER A 132 -3.48 3.91 -5.34
C SER A 132 -2.89 4.88 -6.38
N PRO A 133 -3.66 5.30 -7.39
CA PRO A 133 -3.17 6.16 -8.47
C PRO A 133 -2.61 7.48 -7.95
N LYS A 134 -1.59 7.99 -8.62
CA LYS A 134 -0.97 9.28 -8.34
C LYS A 134 -1.10 10.19 -9.55
N ALA A 135 -1.56 11.42 -9.32
CA ALA A 135 -1.74 12.41 -10.37
C ALA A 135 -0.48 12.58 -11.23
N ASP A 136 -0.66 12.90 -12.49
CA ASP A 136 0.40 13.17 -13.47
C ASP A 136 1.38 11.99 -13.69
N ASN A 137 1.00 10.78 -13.27
CA ASN A 137 1.79 9.57 -13.47
C ASN A 137 1.04 8.53 -14.29
N PRO A 138 1.73 7.73 -15.13
CA PRO A 138 1.08 6.70 -15.91
C PRO A 138 0.50 5.61 -15.00
N LEU A 139 -0.78 5.29 -15.18
CA LEU A 139 -1.40 4.15 -14.54
C LEU A 139 -1.25 2.92 -15.45
N VAL A 140 -0.24 2.10 -15.16
CA VAL A 140 0.08 0.87 -15.90
C VAL A 140 -0.80 -0.29 -15.41
N GLN A 141 -0.93 -0.44 -14.10
CA GLN A 141 -1.81 -1.44 -13.49
C GLN A 141 -3.25 -0.93 -13.46
N ARG A 142 -4.08 -1.45 -14.35
CA ARG A 142 -5.46 -0.96 -14.58
C ARG A 142 -6.54 -1.92 -14.08
N SER A 143 -6.14 -2.97 -13.38
CA SER A 143 -7.02 -3.99 -12.79
C SER A 143 -6.50 -4.44 -11.44
N GLY A 144 -7.38 -4.96 -10.60
CA GLY A 144 -7.05 -5.46 -9.26
C GLY A 144 -8.29 -5.59 -8.39
N ASN A 145 -8.11 -5.84 -7.10
CA ASN A 145 -9.23 -5.99 -6.18
C ASN A 145 -9.76 -4.63 -5.71
N GLU A 146 -8.87 -3.68 -5.39
CA GLU A 146 -9.31 -2.34 -4.98
C GLU A 146 -8.51 -1.22 -5.61
N LEU A 147 -9.19 -0.15 -5.95
CA LEU A 147 -8.60 1.13 -6.32
C LEU A 147 -8.87 2.12 -5.18
N LYS A 148 -7.81 2.60 -4.54
CA LYS A 148 -7.85 3.48 -3.38
C LYS A 148 -7.29 4.85 -3.73
N LEU A 149 -8.16 5.84 -3.95
CA LEU A 149 -7.78 7.19 -4.31
C LEU A 149 -7.62 8.07 -3.07
N VAL A 150 -6.42 8.62 -2.86
CA VAL A 150 -6.18 9.65 -1.85
C VAL A 150 -6.87 10.93 -2.29
N TRP A 151 -7.68 11.54 -1.43
CA TRP A 151 -8.57 12.65 -1.77
C TRP A 151 -8.53 13.80 -0.74
N PRO A 152 -8.56 15.06 -1.17
CA PRO A 152 -8.52 15.50 -2.57
C PRO A 152 -7.13 15.35 -3.20
N GLN A 153 -7.10 15.12 -4.52
CA GLN A 153 -5.87 15.07 -5.31
C GLN A 153 -6.13 15.74 -6.66
N ASP A 154 -5.45 16.86 -6.91
CA ASP A 154 -5.55 17.58 -8.18
C ASP A 154 -5.00 16.74 -9.33
N GLY A 155 -5.56 16.89 -10.53
CA GLY A 155 -5.12 16.18 -11.73
C GLY A 155 -5.66 14.76 -11.91
N ILE A 156 -6.55 14.28 -11.03
CA ILE A 156 -7.27 13.01 -11.20
C ILE A 156 -8.78 13.26 -11.10
N ASP A 157 -9.51 12.85 -12.14
CA ASP A 157 -10.98 12.76 -12.07
C ASP A 157 -11.38 11.35 -11.60
N PRO A 158 -11.97 11.21 -10.41
CA PRO A 158 -12.41 9.91 -9.93
C PRO A 158 -13.46 9.24 -10.85
N ALA A 159 -14.22 10.00 -11.61
CA ALA A 159 -15.21 9.45 -12.53
C ALA A 159 -14.57 8.63 -13.66
N GLU A 160 -13.40 9.05 -14.16
CA GLU A 160 -12.66 8.31 -15.18
C GLU A 160 -12.10 6.97 -14.64
N LEU A 161 -11.79 6.91 -13.37
CA LEU A 161 -11.27 5.69 -12.72
C LEU A 161 -12.31 4.57 -12.63
N LEU A 162 -13.60 4.90 -12.63
CA LEU A 162 -14.69 3.91 -12.60
C LEU A 162 -14.80 3.05 -13.88
N ALA A 163 -14.08 3.40 -14.94
CA ALA A 163 -13.97 2.60 -16.17
C ALA A 163 -12.88 1.52 -16.08
N LEU A 164 -12.10 1.49 -14.99
CA LEU A 164 -11.05 0.50 -14.76
C LEU A 164 -11.62 -0.79 -14.16
N ASP A 165 -10.87 -1.88 -14.29
CA ASP A 165 -11.28 -3.22 -13.87
C ASP A 165 -10.87 -3.48 -12.40
N PHE A 166 -11.64 -2.88 -11.47
CA PHE A 166 -11.50 -3.09 -10.04
C PHE A 166 -12.83 -3.47 -9.40
N GLU A 167 -12.78 -4.32 -8.39
CA GLU A 167 -13.98 -4.74 -7.65
C GLU A 167 -14.45 -3.66 -6.68
N HIS A 168 -13.50 -2.96 -6.03
CA HIS A 168 -13.76 -1.95 -5.02
C HIS A 168 -13.14 -0.61 -5.41
N PHE A 169 -13.92 0.46 -5.25
CA PHE A 169 -13.47 1.84 -5.45
C PHE A 169 -13.56 2.58 -4.11
N LEU A 170 -12.41 3.09 -3.65
CA LEU A 170 -12.27 3.67 -2.32
C LEU A 170 -11.72 5.10 -2.40
N ILE A 171 -12.36 6.01 -1.68
CA ILE A 171 -11.87 7.37 -1.42
C ILE A 171 -11.27 7.41 -0.02
N GLN A 172 -10.00 7.81 0.08
CA GLN A 172 -9.29 7.93 1.35
C GLN A 172 -8.89 9.37 1.58
N PRO A 173 -9.32 10.00 2.69
CA PRO A 173 -8.92 11.36 3.02
C PRO A 173 -7.40 11.50 3.06
N LYS A 174 -6.88 12.56 2.44
CA LYS A 174 -5.45 12.88 2.49
C LYS A 174 -5.04 13.21 3.93
N ASP A 175 -3.98 12.58 4.42
CA ASP A 175 -3.38 12.92 5.71
C ASP A 175 -2.44 14.12 5.52
N CYS A 176 -2.87 15.27 5.98
CA CYS A 176 -2.17 16.53 5.84
C CYS A 176 -2.63 17.53 6.93
N ALA A 177 -2.07 18.72 6.96
CA ALA A 177 -2.46 19.75 7.92
C ALA A 177 -3.95 20.13 7.84
N ALA A 178 -4.58 20.00 6.65
CA ALA A 178 -6.01 20.23 6.41
C ALA A 178 -6.82 18.90 6.43
N ARG A 179 -6.53 18.04 7.42
CA ARG A 179 -7.12 16.69 7.50
C ARG A 179 -8.64 16.69 7.62
N ASP A 180 -9.20 17.60 8.41
CA ASP A 180 -10.65 17.64 8.66
C ASP A 180 -11.40 18.09 7.40
N GLU A 181 -10.82 19.00 6.63
CA GLU A 181 -11.36 19.43 5.33
C GLU A 181 -11.27 18.30 4.31
N ALA A 182 -10.16 17.55 4.28
CA ALA A 182 -9.99 16.40 3.41
C ALA A 182 -10.99 15.29 3.75
N LEU A 183 -11.24 15.04 5.05
CA LEU A 183 -12.25 14.09 5.50
C LEU A 183 -13.66 14.52 5.09
N SER A 184 -14.01 15.77 5.30
CA SER A 184 -15.31 16.33 4.90
C SER A 184 -15.51 16.19 3.38
N ALA A 185 -14.51 16.56 2.58
CA ALA A 185 -14.55 16.43 1.11
C ALA A 185 -14.69 14.96 0.66
N ALA A 186 -14.03 14.03 1.34
CA ALA A 186 -14.13 12.60 1.03
C ALA A 186 -15.55 12.07 1.33
N ILE A 187 -16.13 12.44 2.47
CA ILE A 187 -17.49 12.08 2.85
C ILE A 187 -18.49 12.63 1.84
N ASP A 188 -18.39 13.92 1.52
CA ASP A 188 -19.26 14.59 0.55
C ASP A 188 -19.18 13.94 -0.83
N TYR A 189 -17.99 13.52 -1.24
CA TYR A 189 -17.80 12.84 -2.51
C TYR A 189 -18.50 11.48 -2.52
N VAL A 190 -18.26 10.65 -1.51
CA VAL A 190 -18.85 9.31 -1.39
C VAL A 190 -20.39 9.38 -1.30
N MET A 191 -20.94 10.34 -0.55
CA MET A 191 -22.39 10.54 -0.45
C MET A 191 -23.06 10.88 -1.77
N LYS A 192 -22.34 11.54 -2.69
CA LYS A 192 -22.83 11.90 -4.04
C LYS A 192 -22.55 10.81 -5.09
N HIS A 193 -21.59 9.91 -4.82
CA HIS A 193 -21.11 8.92 -5.78
C HIS A 193 -21.09 7.51 -5.17
N PRO A 194 -22.23 6.79 -5.12
CA PRO A 194 -22.43 5.56 -4.33
C PRO A 194 -21.61 4.34 -4.81
N ARG A 195 -20.94 4.41 -5.96
CA ARG A 195 -19.94 3.41 -6.36
C ARG A 195 -18.64 3.50 -5.58
N TRP A 196 -18.36 4.66 -4.98
CA TRP A 196 -17.22 4.89 -4.12
C TRP A 196 -17.56 4.60 -2.66
N ARG A 197 -16.63 4.06 -1.93
CA ARG A 197 -16.73 3.80 -0.49
C ARG A 197 -15.66 4.60 0.25
N LEU A 198 -15.95 5.02 1.46
CA LEU A 198 -14.96 5.71 2.29
C LEU A 198 -13.96 4.69 2.87
N SER A 199 -12.68 4.95 2.70
CA SER A 199 -11.59 4.30 3.43
C SER A 199 -11.01 5.27 4.45
N LEU A 200 -10.72 4.80 5.64
CA LEU A 200 -10.04 5.57 6.68
C LEU A 200 -8.69 4.94 7.00
N GLN A 201 -7.79 5.69 7.62
CA GLN A 201 -6.55 5.19 8.21
C GLN A 201 -6.81 4.84 9.68
N THR A 202 -7.55 3.73 9.92
CA THR A 202 -8.00 3.36 11.26
C THR A 202 -6.85 3.03 12.21
N HIS A 203 -5.70 2.56 11.70
CA HIS A 203 -4.50 2.35 12.49
C HIS A 203 -4.04 3.66 13.18
N LYS A 204 -4.11 4.81 12.49
CA LYS A 204 -3.77 6.12 13.08
C LYS A 204 -4.75 6.53 14.18
N LEU A 205 -6.05 6.20 14.02
CA LEU A 205 -7.06 6.46 15.04
C LEU A 205 -6.86 5.62 16.30
N LEU A 206 -6.32 4.41 16.13
CA LEU A 206 -6.07 3.46 17.21
C LEU A 206 -4.66 3.59 17.81
N GLY A 207 -3.80 4.45 17.25
CA GLY A 207 -2.40 4.57 17.67
C GLY A 207 -1.56 3.33 17.39
N LEU A 208 -1.92 2.57 16.34
CA LEU A 208 -1.17 1.41 15.87
C LEU A 208 -0.16 1.82 14.80
N PRO A 209 0.96 1.06 14.68
CA PRO A 209 1.93 1.30 13.61
C PRO A 209 1.35 1.00 12.22
#